data_9418002ba256532fa7f0db5788e12039
#
_entry.id   9418002ba256532fa7f0db5788e12039
#
_cell.length_a   1.000
_cell.length_b   1.000
_cell.length_c   1.000
_cell.angle_alpha   90.00
_cell.angle_beta   90.00
_cell.angle_gamma   90.00
#
_symmetry.space_group_name_H-M   'P 1'
#
loop_
_entity.id
_entity.type
_entity.pdbx_description
1 polymer ?
#
loop_
_entity_poly.entity_id
_entity_poly.type
_entity_poly.pdbx_seq_one_letter_code
_entity_poly.pdbx_strand_id
1 'polypeptide(L)'
;VGVVVSDDFEATQVGIAALERGGNAVDAVISAGFTLAVTKPHLTGLGGGGACVVRLSEPKEQVAIDFRPIAAPQLPELGLPLFVRGLSRLHRHGRLRWSTVIAPAEARAALGFRLASDSFASTGVPHQHPLAAWRSADGVTLPPGTRITQPDLARALGSLRDAGGRVNQLGVLLASWSAFTGVDRTAVAATDLAAGPPQQSDVGPIRLLTSVPTGTTGARFLDQSQPGASVSVVDVEGNAVSCRFTLGGPFGTGVEVPGGGYLLARSDTAHGRVLATIGLDPDDGGLVGVPGADSGSALVQLTRALVVDRDVKHNNPVELLASTPGIGPQTLIACALFRTVLVGDERRCRGAADRALGASVGTARPDLSN
;
A
#
# COMPACT_ATOMS: atom_id res chain seq x y z
N VAL A 1 -14.07 5.81 -14.90
CA VAL A 1 -14.29 5.44 -13.50
C VAL A 1 -12.95 5.03 -12.91
N GLY A 2 -12.51 5.68 -11.83
CA GLY A 2 -11.34 5.25 -11.07
C GLY A 2 -11.66 4.02 -10.21
N VAL A 3 -10.67 3.16 -9.99
CA VAL A 3 -10.81 1.93 -9.19
C VAL A 3 -9.76 1.93 -8.08
N VAL A 4 -10.21 1.69 -6.86
CA VAL A 4 -9.35 1.52 -5.68
C VAL A 4 -9.59 0.13 -5.09
N VAL A 5 -8.52 -0.59 -4.83
CA VAL A 5 -8.55 -1.90 -4.15
C VAL A 5 -7.53 -1.90 -3.03
N SER A 6 -7.94 -2.28 -1.83
CA SER A 6 -7.04 -2.40 -0.68
C SER A 6 -7.47 -3.50 0.29
N ASP A 7 -6.62 -3.83 1.25
CA ASP A 7 -6.87 -4.83 2.27
C ASP A 7 -7.79 -4.34 3.41
N ASP A 8 -8.42 -3.17 3.24
CA ASP A 8 -9.29 -2.58 4.26
C ASP A 8 -10.36 -1.68 3.65
N PHE A 9 -11.60 -1.82 4.15
CA PHE A 9 -12.74 -1.03 3.67
C PHE A 9 -12.54 0.48 3.88
N GLU A 10 -12.10 0.90 5.07
CA GLU A 10 -11.89 2.31 5.39
C GLU A 10 -10.81 2.94 4.50
N ALA A 11 -9.73 2.20 4.25
CA ALA A 11 -8.65 2.65 3.37
C ALA A 11 -9.13 2.78 1.92
N THR A 12 -9.94 1.83 1.43
CA THR A 12 -10.54 1.89 0.10
C THR A 12 -11.44 3.13 -0.05
N GLN A 13 -12.31 3.40 0.93
CA GLN A 13 -13.19 4.58 0.91
C GLN A 13 -12.42 5.90 0.90
N VAL A 14 -11.32 5.96 1.65
CA VAL A 14 -10.45 7.14 1.66
C VAL A 14 -9.74 7.33 0.33
N GLY A 15 -9.29 6.25 -0.30
CA GLY A 15 -8.72 6.29 -1.65
C GLY A 15 -9.69 6.81 -2.70
N ILE A 16 -10.96 6.35 -2.67
CA ILE A 16 -12.05 6.84 -3.53
C ILE A 16 -12.25 8.34 -3.31
N ALA A 17 -12.39 8.76 -2.05
CA ALA A 17 -12.61 10.16 -1.72
C ALA A 17 -11.46 11.07 -2.16
N ALA A 18 -10.22 10.55 -2.22
CA ALA A 18 -9.09 11.30 -2.77
C ALA A 18 -9.23 11.50 -4.29
N LEU A 19 -9.66 10.47 -5.04
CA LEU A 19 -9.94 10.59 -6.48
C LEU A 19 -11.10 11.57 -6.75
N GLU A 20 -12.18 11.49 -5.96
CA GLU A 20 -13.36 12.38 -6.08
C GLU A 20 -13.05 13.85 -5.79
N ARG A 21 -12.01 14.12 -5.00
CA ARG A 21 -11.50 15.48 -4.74
C ARG A 21 -10.54 16.01 -5.81
N GLY A 22 -10.42 15.32 -6.94
CA GLY A 22 -9.53 15.71 -8.04
C GLY A 22 -8.07 15.23 -7.87
N GLY A 23 -7.80 14.37 -6.91
CA GLY A 23 -6.52 13.66 -6.79
C GLY A 23 -6.35 12.61 -7.90
N ASN A 24 -5.11 12.22 -8.13
CA ASN A 24 -4.78 11.12 -9.03
C ASN A 24 -4.55 9.80 -8.27
N ALA A 25 -4.17 8.74 -8.98
CA ALA A 25 -3.92 7.43 -8.39
C ALA A 25 -2.86 7.46 -7.27
N VAL A 26 -1.88 8.37 -7.34
CA VAL A 26 -0.85 8.55 -6.31
C VAL A 26 -1.45 9.10 -5.01
N ASP A 27 -2.29 10.13 -5.10
CA ASP A 27 -2.97 10.71 -3.94
C ASP A 27 -3.86 9.69 -3.23
N ALA A 28 -4.58 8.90 -4.02
CA ALA A 28 -5.46 7.84 -3.52
C ALA A 28 -4.68 6.76 -2.76
N VAL A 29 -3.54 6.30 -3.31
CA VAL A 29 -2.67 5.31 -2.66
C VAL A 29 -2.05 5.87 -1.37
N ILE A 30 -1.60 7.12 -1.35
CA ILE A 30 -1.04 7.75 -0.15
C ILE A 30 -2.09 7.86 0.96
N SER A 31 -3.28 8.35 0.62
CA SER A 31 -4.37 8.49 1.59
C SER A 31 -4.82 7.13 2.16
N ALA A 32 -4.96 6.13 1.29
CA ALA A 32 -5.29 4.77 1.69
C ALA A 32 -4.15 4.14 2.52
N GLY A 33 -2.88 4.35 2.16
CA GLY A 33 -1.72 3.84 2.88
C GLY A 33 -1.63 4.38 4.32
N PHE A 34 -1.83 5.68 4.53
CA PHE A 34 -1.91 6.26 5.88
C PHE A 34 -3.11 5.71 6.66
N THR A 35 -4.24 5.47 5.98
CA THR A 35 -5.41 4.87 6.62
C THR A 35 -5.15 3.43 7.04
N LEU A 36 -4.47 2.63 6.20
CA LEU A 36 -4.04 1.27 6.57
C LEU A 36 -3.11 1.27 7.80
N ALA A 37 -2.24 2.27 7.95
CA ALA A 37 -1.41 2.39 9.15
C ALA A 37 -2.23 2.61 10.44
N VAL A 38 -3.47 3.10 10.32
CA VAL A 38 -4.44 3.25 11.42
C VAL A 38 -5.26 1.97 11.63
N THR A 39 -5.77 1.37 10.54
CA THR A 39 -6.78 0.29 10.60
C THR A 39 -6.18 -1.11 10.59
N LYS A 40 -4.96 -1.28 10.09
CA LYS A 40 -4.21 -2.55 10.02
C LYS A 40 -2.80 -2.43 10.64
N PRO A 41 -2.68 -1.95 11.90
CA PRO A 41 -1.37 -1.67 12.51
C PRO A 41 -0.52 -2.91 12.76
N HIS A 42 -1.07 -4.10 12.60
CA HIS A 42 -0.37 -5.38 12.66
C HIS A 42 0.36 -5.72 11.34
N LEU A 43 0.01 -5.07 10.24
CA LEU A 43 0.61 -5.29 8.90
C LEU A 43 1.49 -4.14 8.46
N THR A 44 1.13 -2.90 8.84
CA THR A 44 1.81 -1.67 8.41
C THR A 44 1.72 -0.58 9.48
N GLY A 45 2.50 0.49 9.37
CA GLY A 45 2.47 1.60 10.31
C GLY A 45 3.59 2.61 10.06
N LEU A 46 3.58 3.71 10.81
CA LEU A 46 4.57 4.78 10.68
C LEU A 46 6.00 4.30 10.95
N GLY A 47 6.18 3.23 11.75
CA GLY A 47 7.48 2.63 12.03
C GLY A 47 7.97 1.68 10.93
N GLY A 48 7.14 1.39 9.93
CA GLY A 48 7.42 0.44 8.85
C GLY A 48 8.00 1.07 7.59
N GLY A 49 7.70 0.41 6.48
CA GLY A 49 8.09 0.83 5.15
C GLY A 49 7.26 0.12 4.09
N GLY A 50 7.81 -0.04 2.89
CA GLY A 50 7.12 -0.69 1.79
C GLY A 50 7.82 -0.54 0.46
N ALA A 51 7.09 -0.83 -0.61
CA ALA A 51 7.53 -0.54 -1.97
C ALA A 51 6.33 -0.23 -2.86
N CYS A 52 6.54 0.64 -3.84
CA CYS A 52 5.54 1.05 -4.79
C CYS A 52 6.05 0.97 -6.23
N VAL A 53 5.15 0.70 -7.15
CA VAL A 53 5.34 0.90 -8.57
C VAL A 53 4.26 1.84 -9.09
N VAL A 54 4.68 2.78 -9.92
CA VAL A 54 3.83 3.85 -10.49
C VAL A 54 3.97 3.83 -11.99
N ARG A 55 2.85 3.97 -12.68
CA ARG A 55 2.78 4.29 -14.11
C ARG A 55 1.87 5.50 -14.26
N LEU A 56 2.42 6.60 -14.74
CA LEU A 56 1.66 7.79 -15.13
C LEU A 56 1.41 7.77 -16.63
N SER A 57 0.24 8.24 -17.04
CA SER A 57 -0.16 8.35 -18.45
C SER A 57 0.37 9.64 -19.07
N GLU A 58 0.25 10.75 -18.34
CA GLU A 58 0.73 12.07 -18.73
C GLU A 58 1.35 12.82 -17.51
N PRO A 59 2.63 13.19 -17.55
CA PRO A 59 3.62 12.73 -18.55
C PRO A 59 3.82 11.22 -18.46
N LYS A 60 4.21 10.56 -19.57
CA LYS A 60 4.52 9.11 -19.54
C LYS A 60 5.73 8.86 -18.64
N GLU A 61 5.48 8.43 -17.43
CA GLU A 61 6.52 8.17 -16.43
C GLU A 61 6.25 6.85 -15.72
N GLN A 62 7.32 6.12 -15.43
CA GLN A 62 7.28 4.86 -14.67
C GLN A 62 8.32 4.94 -13.58
N VAL A 63 7.88 4.74 -12.34
CA VAL A 63 8.74 4.86 -11.15
C VAL A 63 8.51 3.66 -10.25
N ALA A 64 9.61 3.06 -9.79
CA ALA A 64 9.62 2.15 -8.65
C ALA A 64 10.31 2.85 -7.48
N ILE A 65 9.74 2.68 -6.27
CA ILE A 65 10.31 3.22 -5.04
C ILE A 65 10.32 2.09 -4.02
N ASP A 66 11.51 1.73 -3.55
CA ASP A 66 11.72 0.76 -2.46
C ASP A 66 12.12 1.52 -1.19
N PHE A 67 11.23 1.46 -0.21
CA PHE A 67 11.42 2.07 1.11
C PHE A 67 11.11 1.06 2.23
N ARG A 68 11.39 -0.24 1.97
CA ARG A 68 11.25 -1.27 3.00
C ARG A 68 12.11 -0.94 4.22
N PRO A 69 11.70 -1.38 5.42
CA PRO A 69 12.43 -1.09 6.64
C PRO A 69 13.78 -1.85 6.64
N ILE A 70 14.85 -1.20 6.20
CA ILE A 70 16.20 -1.76 6.24
C ILE A 70 16.76 -1.71 7.66
N ALA A 71 17.77 -2.53 7.93
CA ALA A 71 18.40 -2.61 9.25
C ALA A 71 18.90 -1.26 9.77
N ALA A 72 18.58 -0.95 11.01
CA ALA A 72 19.10 0.23 11.68
C ALA A 72 20.60 0.00 12.04
N PRO A 73 21.45 1.03 11.99
CA PRO A 73 22.82 0.93 12.46
C PRO A 73 22.88 0.37 13.89
N GLN A 74 23.77 -0.59 14.13
CA GLN A 74 24.00 -1.24 15.42
C GLN A 74 22.85 -2.10 15.97
N LEU A 75 21.66 -2.08 15.34
CA LEU A 75 20.49 -2.88 15.69
C LEU A 75 19.95 -3.61 14.45
N PRO A 76 20.60 -4.71 14.01
CA PRO A 76 20.29 -5.36 12.73
C PRO A 76 18.87 -5.92 12.62
N GLU A 77 18.23 -6.25 13.74
CA GLU A 77 16.85 -6.74 13.77
C GLU A 77 15.81 -5.60 13.70
N LEU A 78 16.21 -4.36 14.00
CA LEU A 78 15.35 -3.20 13.97
C LEU A 78 15.33 -2.59 12.57
N GLY A 79 14.12 -2.40 12.02
CA GLY A 79 13.92 -1.70 10.76
C GLY A 79 13.85 -0.17 10.94
N LEU A 80 14.50 0.57 10.04
CA LEU A 80 14.34 2.02 9.97
C LEU A 80 12.91 2.40 9.55
N PRO A 81 12.30 3.45 10.15
CA PRO A 81 10.94 3.89 9.85
C PRO A 81 10.89 4.68 8.54
N LEU A 82 10.82 3.99 7.41
CA LEU A 82 10.89 4.58 6.07
C LEU A 82 9.52 4.84 5.43
N PHE A 83 8.41 4.41 6.04
CA PHE A 83 7.05 4.53 5.51
C PHE A 83 6.71 5.97 5.07
N VAL A 84 6.87 6.94 5.97
CA VAL A 84 6.53 8.34 5.69
C VAL A 84 7.46 8.93 4.62
N ARG A 85 8.75 8.57 4.64
CA ARG A 85 9.71 9.01 3.61
C ARG A 85 9.36 8.47 2.24
N GLY A 86 8.97 7.19 2.15
CA GLY A 86 8.54 6.57 0.90
C GLY A 86 7.30 7.26 0.33
N LEU A 87 6.27 7.47 1.16
CA LEU A 87 5.06 8.17 0.74
C LEU A 87 5.30 9.65 0.39
N SER A 88 6.19 10.34 1.11
CA SER A 88 6.61 11.71 0.75
C SER A 88 7.34 11.75 -0.60
N ARG A 89 8.18 10.74 -0.88
CA ARG A 89 8.82 10.62 -2.20
C ARG A 89 7.79 10.38 -3.31
N LEU A 90 6.81 9.51 -3.05
CA LEU A 90 5.72 9.20 -3.96
C LEU A 90 4.84 10.43 -4.22
N HIS A 91 4.57 11.26 -3.21
CA HIS A 91 3.70 12.43 -3.29
C HIS A 91 4.14 13.48 -4.31
N ARG A 92 5.39 13.45 -4.78
CA ARG A 92 5.86 14.33 -5.86
C ARG A 92 5.10 14.16 -7.18
N HIS A 93 4.44 13.01 -7.34
CA HIS A 93 3.61 12.67 -8.49
C HIS A 93 2.11 12.85 -8.20
N GLY A 94 1.75 13.28 -6.98
CA GLY A 94 0.38 13.60 -6.57
C GLY A 94 -0.02 15.03 -6.93
N ARG A 95 -1.32 15.30 -6.83
CA ARG A 95 -1.95 16.62 -7.12
C ARG A 95 -2.49 17.30 -5.88
N LEU A 96 -2.94 16.50 -4.89
CA LEU A 96 -3.49 17.02 -3.66
C LEU A 96 -2.38 17.50 -2.72
N ARG A 97 -2.72 18.42 -1.82
CA ARG A 97 -1.78 18.85 -0.78
C ARG A 97 -1.50 17.72 0.17
N TRP A 98 -0.29 17.65 0.69
CA TRP A 98 0.11 16.66 1.69
C TRP A 98 -0.85 16.60 2.89
N SER A 99 -1.28 17.76 3.39
CA SER A 99 -2.27 17.84 4.47
C SER A 99 -3.60 17.17 4.11
N THR A 100 -4.03 17.26 2.86
CA THR A 100 -5.27 16.67 2.37
C THR A 100 -5.22 15.13 2.35
N VAL A 101 -4.07 14.56 1.97
CA VAL A 101 -3.93 13.10 1.90
C VAL A 101 -3.73 12.44 3.26
N ILE A 102 -3.25 13.17 4.29
CA ILE A 102 -3.09 12.64 5.66
C ILE A 102 -4.34 12.82 6.51
N ALA A 103 -5.05 13.94 6.38
CA ALA A 103 -6.17 14.30 7.25
C ALA A 103 -7.22 13.19 7.46
N PRO A 104 -7.59 12.36 6.47
CA PRO A 104 -8.54 11.27 6.69
C PRO A 104 -8.04 10.20 7.67
N ALA A 105 -6.76 9.84 7.63
CA ALA A 105 -6.16 8.88 8.55
C ALA A 105 -6.08 9.44 9.97
N GLU A 106 -5.67 10.72 10.12
CA GLU A 106 -5.68 11.42 11.40
C GLU A 106 -7.08 11.45 12.02
N ALA A 107 -8.09 11.80 11.22
CA ALA A 107 -9.48 11.82 11.71
C ALA A 107 -9.95 10.43 12.18
N ARG A 108 -9.58 9.36 11.48
CA ARG A 108 -9.90 7.98 11.91
C ARG A 108 -9.18 7.59 13.20
N ALA A 109 -7.93 7.95 13.35
CA ALA A 109 -7.19 7.70 14.58
C ALA A 109 -7.77 8.49 15.77
N ALA A 110 -8.15 9.76 15.56
CA ALA A 110 -8.70 10.64 16.60
C ALA A 110 -10.15 10.31 16.97
N LEU A 111 -11.02 10.20 15.97
CA LEU A 111 -12.45 10.00 16.15
C LEU A 111 -12.83 8.52 16.30
N GLY A 112 -11.93 7.63 15.89
CA GLY A 112 -12.09 6.18 15.97
C GLY A 112 -12.85 5.59 14.80
N PHE A 113 -12.63 4.30 14.60
CA PHE A 113 -13.29 3.42 13.62
C PHE A 113 -13.74 2.13 14.32
N ARG A 114 -14.60 1.34 13.66
CA ARG A 114 -15.01 0.04 14.20
C ARG A 114 -14.07 -1.07 13.74
N LEU A 115 -13.59 -1.88 14.68
CA LEU A 115 -12.79 -3.06 14.38
C LEU A 115 -13.64 -4.05 13.60
N ALA A 116 -13.24 -4.34 12.37
CA ALA A 116 -13.91 -5.31 11.53
C ALA A 116 -13.65 -6.75 12.01
N SER A 117 -14.57 -7.68 11.71
CA SER A 117 -14.47 -9.09 12.12
C SER A 117 -13.29 -9.82 11.47
N ASP A 118 -12.88 -9.36 10.31
CA ASP A 118 -11.80 -9.91 9.49
C ASP A 118 -10.45 -9.18 9.66
N SER A 119 -10.38 -8.22 10.59
CA SER A 119 -9.17 -7.39 10.77
C SER A 119 -7.90 -8.19 10.98
N PHE A 120 -7.98 -9.37 11.56
CA PHE A 120 -6.86 -10.27 11.82
C PHE A 120 -6.89 -11.57 11.01
N ALA A 121 -7.67 -11.63 9.93
CA ALA A 121 -7.86 -12.85 9.16
C ALA A 121 -6.54 -13.47 8.64
N SER A 122 -5.57 -12.63 8.28
CA SER A 122 -4.26 -13.07 7.76
C SER A 122 -3.22 -13.41 8.84
N THR A 123 -3.41 -12.96 10.09
CA THR A 123 -2.38 -13.07 11.15
C THR A 123 -2.85 -13.83 12.38
N GLY A 124 -4.16 -14.09 12.49
CA GLY A 124 -4.79 -14.52 13.74
C GLY A 124 -4.95 -13.39 14.75
N VAL A 125 -5.90 -13.53 15.65
CA VAL A 125 -6.14 -12.56 16.74
C VAL A 125 -5.12 -12.81 17.85
N PRO A 126 -4.22 -11.87 18.17
CA PRO A 126 -3.31 -12.03 19.30
C PRO A 126 -4.09 -11.93 20.62
N HIS A 127 -3.72 -12.73 21.63
CA HIS A 127 -4.33 -12.61 22.95
C HIS A 127 -4.15 -11.21 23.52
N GLN A 128 -2.96 -10.64 23.37
CA GLN A 128 -2.64 -9.25 23.74
C GLN A 128 -2.08 -8.53 22.52
N HIS A 129 -2.84 -7.55 21.98
CA HIS A 129 -2.34 -6.72 20.90
C HIS A 129 -1.17 -5.85 21.40
N PRO A 130 -0.05 -5.72 20.64
CA PRO A 130 1.09 -4.91 21.07
C PRO A 130 0.74 -3.44 21.36
N LEU A 131 -0.13 -2.83 20.53
CA LEU A 131 -0.58 -1.44 20.76
C LEU A 131 -1.57 -1.35 21.92
N ALA A 132 -1.31 -0.44 22.86
CA ALA A 132 -2.16 -0.20 24.01
C ALA A 132 -3.60 0.18 23.65
N ALA A 133 -3.78 1.01 22.62
CA ALA A 133 -5.09 1.44 22.14
C ALA A 133 -5.99 0.31 21.59
N TRP A 134 -5.42 -0.88 21.35
CA TRP A 134 -6.12 -2.07 20.85
C TRP A 134 -6.44 -3.10 21.93
N ARG A 135 -6.24 -2.73 23.21
CA ARG A 135 -6.47 -3.58 24.37
C ARG A 135 -7.55 -3.01 25.28
N SER A 136 -8.28 -3.91 25.94
CA SER A 136 -9.14 -3.57 27.08
C SER A 136 -8.30 -3.20 28.31
N ALA A 137 -8.97 -2.75 29.37
CA ALA A 137 -8.31 -2.47 30.66
C ALA A 137 -7.59 -3.70 31.24
N ASP A 138 -8.10 -4.91 30.94
CA ASP A 138 -7.49 -6.18 31.36
C ASP A 138 -6.34 -6.63 30.45
N GLY A 139 -5.93 -5.81 29.48
CA GLY A 139 -4.82 -6.08 28.58
C GLY A 139 -5.14 -7.00 27.39
N VAL A 140 -6.39 -7.46 27.25
CA VAL A 140 -6.83 -8.38 26.17
C VAL A 140 -7.14 -7.58 24.90
N THR A 141 -6.85 -8.17 23.75
CA THR A 141 -7.20 -7.58 22.43
C THR A 141 -8.71 -7.32 22.34
N LEU A 142 -9.08 -6.13 21.90
CA LEU A 142 -10.47 -5.72 21.77
C LEU A 142 -11.21 -6.60 20.74
N PRO A 143 -12.47 -6.99 21.01
CA PRO A 143 -13.25 -7.81 20.09
C PRO A 143 -13.73 -7.01 18.86
N PRO A 144 -14.07 -7.71 17.76
CA PRO A 144 -14.73 -7.11 16.59
C PRO A 144 -15.96 -6.28 16.97
N GLY A 145 -16.22 -5.21 16.22
CA GLY A 145 -17.29 -4.25 16.48
C GLY A 145 -16.93 -3.16 17.48
N THR A 146 -15.86 -3.31 18.25
CA THR A 146 -15.37 -2.27 19.18
C THR A 146 -14.90 -1.05 18.40
N ARG A 147 -15.24 0.13 18.93
CA ARG A 147 -14.69 1.40 18.42
C ARG A 147 -13.31 1.63 19.01
N ILE A 148 -12.31 1.74 18.15
CA ILE A 148 -10.92 2.00 18.53
C ILE A 148 -10.57 3.45 18.24
N THR A 149 -10.04 4.15 19.22
CA THR A 149 -9.38 5.46 19.08
C THR A 149 -7.91 5.33 19.39
N GLN A 150 -7.06 6.08 18.67
CA GLN A 150 -5.61 6.01 18.76
C GLN A 150 -5.05 7.44 18.94
N PRO A 151 -5.18 8.03 20.13
CA PRO A 151 -4.86 9.45 20.34
C PRO A 151 -3.37 9.78 20.11
N ASP A 152 -2.46 8.88 20.43
CA ASP A 152 -1.03 9.08 20.19
C ASP A 152 -0.71 9.04 18.70
N LEU A 153 -1.29 8.08 17.97
CA LEU A 153 -1.16 8.01 16.52
C LEU A 153 -1.80 9.21 15.81
N ALA A 154 -2.96 9.67 16.31
CA ALA A 154 -3.62 10.88 15.78
C ALA A 154 -2.71 12.11 15.92
N ARG A 155 -2.07 12.27 17.07
CA ARG A 155 -1.11 13.36 17.33
C ARG A 155 0.11 13.27 16.41
N ALA A 156 0.65 12.06 16.20
CA ALA A 156 1.75 11.83 15.27
C ALA A 156 1.36 12.19 13.82
N LEU A 157 0.16 11.75 13.36
CA LEU A 157 -0.37 12.06 12.03
C LEU A 157 -0.65 13.56 11.86
N GLY A 158 -1.19 14.25 12.87
CA GLY A 158 -1.39 15.69 12.88
C GLY A 158 -0.07 16.45 12.70
N SER A 159 0.96 16.04 13.43
CA SER A 159 2.30 16.62 13.26
C SER A 159 2.89 16.40 11.86
N LEU A 160 2.66 15.22 11.27
CA LEU A 160 3.09 14.92 9.91
C LEU A 160 2.30 15.72 8.86
N ARG A 161 0.99 15.91 9.07
CA ARG A 161 0.14 16.76 8.23
C ARG A 161 0.67 18.20 8.19
N ASP A 162 0.97 18.76 9.34
CA ASP A 162 1.44 20.15 9.48
C ASP A 162 2.87 20.34 8.95
N ALA A 163 3.66 19.28 8.94
CA ALA A 163 5.02 19.26 8.38
C ALA A 163 5.08 19.42 6.85
N GLY A 164 3.96 19.32 6.14
CA GLY A 164 3.89 19.61 4.69
C GLY A 164 4.66 18.64 3.79
N GLY A 165 4.93 17.41 4.23
CA GLY A 165 5.61 16.37 3.44
C GLY A 165 7.13 16.56 3.30
N ARG A 166 7.72 17.52 3.94
CA ARG A 166 9.18 17.76 3.90
C ARG A 166 9.90 16.77 4.80
N VAL A 167 10.83 16.00 4.21
CA VAL A 167 11.61 14.98 4.92
C VAL A 167 12.30 15.53 6.17
N ASN A 168 12.78 16.78 6.12
CA ASN A 168 13.43 17.45 7.25
C ASN A 168 12.48 17.78 8.41
N GLN A 169 11.17 17.66 8.22
CA GLN A 169 10.14 17.96 9.21
C GLN A 169 9.50 16.70 9.83
N LEU A 170 10.01 15.50 9.51
CA LEU A 170 9.65 14.26 10.22
C LEU A 170 10.16 14.24 11.67
N GLY A 171 10.66 15.39 12.17
CA GLY A 171 11.35 15.53 13.44
C GLY A 171 10.60 14.98 14.66
N VAL A 172 9.27 15.16 14.72
CA VAL A 172 8.47 14.66 15.86
C VAL A 172 8.38 13.14 15.84
N LEU A 173 8.08 12.53 14.67
CA LEU A 173 8.04 11.08 14.52
C LEU A 173 9.41 10.44 14.84
N LEU A 174 10.46 10.99 14.23
CA LEU A 174 11.82 10.49 14.40
C LEU A 174 12.39 10.79 15.79
N ALA A 175 11.95 11.85 16.47
CA ALA A 175 12.39 12.16 17.84
C ALA A 175 11.92 11.08 18.84
N SER A 176 10.65 10.71 18.81
CA SER A 176 10.12 9.65 19.68
C SER A 176 10.76 8.30 19.37
N TRP A 177 10.92 7.96 18.08
CA TRP A 177 11.57 6.72 17.65
C TRP A 177 13.04 6.67 18.10
N SER A 178 13.82 7.73 17.85
CA SER A 178 15.24 7.83 18.19
C SER A 178 15.44 7.83 19.69
N ALA A 179 14.64 8.59 20.45
CA ALA A 179 14.71 8.61 21.91
C ALA A 179 14.46 7.24 22.53
N PHE A 180 13.56 6.46 21.93
CA PHE A 180 13.22 5.13 22.44
C PHE A 180 14.24 4.05 22.02
N THR A 181 14.70 4.08 20.76
CA THR A 181 15.60 3.04 20.22
C THR A 181 17.08 3.32 20.50
N GLY A 182 17.45 4.57 20.82
CA GLY A 182 18.85 5.01 20.92
C GLY A 182 19.55 5.20 19.56
N VAL A 183 18.86 4.92 18.43
CA VAL A 183 19.43 5.11 17.08
C VAL A 183 19.30 6.58 16.67
N ASP A 184 20.39 7.16 16.19
CA ASP A 184 20.38 8.54 15.72
C ASP A 184 19.40 8.70 14.54
N ARG A 185 18.49 9.67 14.67
CA ARG A 185 17.55 10.05 13.61
C ARG A 185 18.23 10.43 12.28
N THR A 186 19.49 10.84 12.30
CA THR A 186 20.27 11.12 11.10
C THR A 186 20.45 9.87 10.24
N ALA A 187 20.47 8.67 10.81
CA ALA A 187 20.51 7.41 10.07
C ALA A 187 19.29 7.27 9.13
N VAL A 188 18.09 7.64 9.63
CA VAL A 188 16.88 7.65 8.80
C VAL A 188 16.95 8.72 7.73
N ALA A 189 17.43 9.92 8.08
CA ALA A 189 17.55 11.05 7.14
C ALA A 189 18.61 10.78 6.05
N ALA A 190 19.70 10.12 6.39
CA ALA A 190 20.79 9.79 5.48
C ALA A 190 20.51 8.58 4.57
N THR A 191 19.47 7.78 4.88
CA THR A 191 19.12 6.61 4.08
C THR A 191 18.59 7.05 2.70
N ASP A 192 19.29 6.67 1.63
CA ASP A 192 18.76 6.85 0.29
C ASP A 192 17.70 5.78 0.00
N LEU A 193 16.51 6.23 -0.41
CA LEU A 193 15.48 5.33 -0.89
C LEU A 193 15.84 4.88 -2.30
N ALA A 194 15.85 3.59 -2.55
CA ALA A 194 16.03 3.07 -3.90
C ALA A 194 14.82 3.49 -4.76
N ALA A 195 15.03 4.44 -5.67
CA ALA A 195 13.99 4.98 -6.52
C ALA A 195 14.54 5.20 -7.94
N GLY A 196 13.74 4.82 -8.93
CA GLY A 196 14.13 4.93 -10.33
C GLY A 196 13.14 4.23 -11.26
N PRO A 197 13.49 4.05 -12.53
CA PRO A 197 12.69 3.24 -13.44
C PRO A 197 12.47 1.84 -12.89
N PRO A 198 11.25 1.26 -12.99
CA PRO A 198 10.98 -0.09 -12.53
C PRO A 198 11.72 -1.13 -13.36
N GLN A 199 12.14 -2.22 -12.74
CA GLN A 199 12.56 -3.39 -13.51
C GLN A 199 11.37 -3.96 -14.26
N GLN A 200 11.64 -4.43 -15.49
CA GLN A 200 10.64 -5.04 -16.36
C GLN A 200 10.93 -6.53 -16.51
N SER A 201 9.87 -7.32 -16.53
CA SER A 201 9.92 -8.75 -16.81
C SER A 201 8.69 -9.18 -17.57
N ASP A 202 8.84 -10.11 -18.51
CA ASP A 202 7.71 -10.60 -19.28
C ASP A 202 7.16 -11.88 -18.64
N VAL A 203 5.84 -11.94 -18.47
CA VAL A 203 5.11 -13.12 -18.03
C VAL A 203 4.06 -13.44 -19.08
N GLY A 204 4.38 -14.42 -19.95
CA GLY A 204 3.61 -14.63 -21.18
C GLY A 204 3.61 -13.36 -22.05
N PRO A 205 2.45 -12.95 -22.59
CA PRO A 205 2.32 -11.75 -23.40
C PRO A 205 2.13 -10.46 -22.58
N ILE A 206 2.33 -10.48 -21.27
CA ILE A 206 2.24 -9.28 -20.42
C ILE A 206 3.63 -8.86 -19.96
N ARG A 207 3.93 -7.57 -20.10
CA ARG A 207 5.09 -6.94 -19.49
C ARG A 207 4.77 -6.44 -18.11
N LEU A 208 5.49 -6.93 -17.10
CA LEU A 208 5.37 -6.47 -15.73
C LEU A 208 6.36 -5.34 -15.45
N LEU A 209 5.84 -4.26 -14.88
CA LEU A 209 6.61 -3.29 -14.13
C LEU A 209 6.65 -3.78 -12.66
N THR A 210 7.84 -3.86 -12.07
CA THR A 210 8.00 -4.34 -10.70
C THR A 210 8.34 -3.20 -9.74
N SER A 211 8.02 -3.36 -8.47
CA SER A 211 8.36 -2.40 -7.41
C SER A 211 9.86 -2.29 -7.09
N VAL A 212 10.70 -2.97 -7.86
CA VAL A 212 12.16 -2.95 -7.72
C VAL A 212 12.74 -1.98 -8.74
N PRO A 213 13.48 -0.94 -8.33
CA PRO A 213 14.12 -0.03 -9.27
C PRO A 213 15.19 -0.73 -10.13
N THR A 214 15.36 -0.30 -11.37
CA THR A 214 16.41 -0.76 -12.26
C THR A 214 17.78 -0.49 -11.63
N GLY A 215 18.69 -1.47 -11.72
CA GLY A 215 20.01 -1.41 -11.08
C GLY A 215 20.08 -2.08 -9.70
N THR A 216 18.95 -2.40 -9.08
CA THR A 216 18.91 -3.28 -7.92
C THR A 216 19.19 -4.72 -8.37
N THR A 217 20.09 -5.42 -7.67
CA THR A 217 20.50 -6.78 -8.06
C THR A 217 19.33 -7.74 -8.01
N GLY A 218 18.88 -8.18 -9.19
CA GLY A 218 17.91 -9.24 -9.43
C GLY A 218 16.53 -9.05 -8.78
N ALA A 219 15.53 -8.60 -9.54
CA ALA A 219 14.14 -8.67 -9.09
C ALA A 219 13.74 -10.13 -8.85
N ARG A 220 13.21 -10.44 -7.66
CA ARG A 220 12.85 -11.82 -7.27
C ARG A 220 11.40 -11.88 -6.82
N PHE A 221 10.64 -12.76 -7.46
CA PHE A 221 9.34 -13.18 -6.98
C PHE A 221 9.56 -14.29 -5.95
N LEU A 222 9.71 -13.91 -4.69
CA LEU A 222 9.92 -14.87 -3.61
C LEU A 222 8.58 -15.52 -3.24
N ASP A 223 8.62 -16.83 -3.05
CA ASP A 223 7.46 -17.63 -2.71
C ASP A 223 7.02 -17.49 -1.25
N GLN A 224 7.87 -16.92 -0.42
CA GLN A 224 7.54 -16.71 0.98
C GLN A 224 6.55 -15.56 1.15
N SER A 225 5.38 -15.90 1.66
CA SER A 225 4.41 -14.91 2.14
C SER A 225 5.03 -14.10 3.27
N GLN A 226 5.03 -12.78 3.13
CA GLN A 226 5.28 -11.89 4.26
C GLN A 226 4.06 -11.00 4.42
N PRO A 227 3.34 -11.11 5.54
CA PRO A 227 2.19 -10.27 5.81
C PRO A 227 2.53 -8.79 5.68
N GLY A 228 1.68 -8.08 4.99
CA GLY A 228 1.77 -6.66 4.72
C GLY A 228 0.41 -6.18 4.20
N ALA A 229 0.25 -4.89 4.04
CA ALA A 229 -0.98 -4.28 3.55
C ALA A 229 -0.77 -3.72 2.13
N SER A 230 -1.73 -3.95 1.25
CA SER A 230 -1.67 -3.59 -0.17
C SER A 230 -2.70 -2.52 -0.53
N VAL A 231 -2.33 -1.66 -1.45
CA VAL A 231 -3.24 -0.74 -2.15
C VAL A 231 -2.88 -0.72 -3.62
N SER A 232 -3.88 -0.89 -4.46
CA SER A 232 -3.79 -0.71 -5.91
C SER A 232 -4.85 0.26 -6.39
N VAL A 233 -4.46 1.19 -7.25
CA VAL A 233 -5.35 2.22 -7.79
C VAL A 233 -5.10 2.39 -9.28
N VAL A 234 -6.20 2.55 -10.02
CA VAL A 234 -6.19 3.05 -11.40
C VAL A 234 -7.18 4.21 -11.45
N ASP A 235 -6.75 5.38 -11.91
CA ASP A 235 -7.62 6.54 -12.06
C ASP A 235 -8.23 6.66 -13.47
N VAL A 236 -9.06 7.66 -13.67
CA VAL A 236 -9.76 7.90 -14.95
C VAL A 236 -8.82 8.29 -16.09
N GLU A 237 -7.65 8.80 -15.77
CA GLU A 237 -6.62 9.17 -16.77
C GLU A 237 -5.73 7.98 -17.15
N GLY A 238 -5.93 6.82 -16.50
CA GLY A 238 -5.13 5.61 -16.72
C GLY A 238 -3.82 5.62 -15.95
N ASN A 239 -3.63 6.54 -14.98
CA ASN A 239 -2.52 6.41 -14.04
C ASN A 239 -2.77 5.18 -13.17
N ALA A 240 -1.74 4.38 -12.95
CA ALA A 240 -1.81 3.17 -12.13
C ALA A 240 -0.72 3.18 -11.06
N VAL A 241 -1.10 2.86 -9.84
CA VAL A 241 -0.17 2.74 -8.70
C VAL A 241 -0.48 1.47 -7.94
N SER A 242 0.55 0.70 -7.63
CA SER A 242 0.46 -0.42 -6.71
C SER A 242 1.51 -0.27 -5.63
N CYS A 243 1.10 -0.35 -4.38
CA CYS A 243 1.98 -0.30 -3.21
C CYS A 243 1.69 -1.48 -2.28
N ARG A 244 2.75 -1.96 -1.65
CA ARG A 244 2.67 -2.87 -0.52
C ARG A 244 3.49 -2.31 0.63
N PHE A 245 2.86 -2.26 1.80
CA PHE A 245 3.44 -1.75 3.04
C PHE A 245 3.69 -2.90 4.01
N THR A 246 4.74 -2.78 4.83
CA THR A 246 5.15 -3.85 5.75
C THR A 246 5.82 -3.30 7.01
N LEU A 247 5.72 -4.08 8.07
CA LEU A 247 6.51 -3.92 9.31
C LEU A 247 7.71 -4.91 9.36
N GLY A 248 8.05 -5.56 8.21
CA GLY A 248 9.04 -6.64 8.19
C GLY A 248 8.51 -7.95 8.78
N GLY A 249 7.20 -8.08 8.93
CA GLY A 249 6.47 -9.22 9.47
C GLY A 249 5.26 -8.78 10.28
N PRO A 250 4.37 -9.73 10.70
CA PRO A 250 3.21 -9.41 11.51
C PRO A 250 3.63 -8.74 12.81
N PHE A 251 2.99 -7.61 13.15
CA PHE A 251 3.27 -6.80 14.34
C PHE A 251 4.70 -6.24 14.42
N GLY A 252 5.52 -6.35 13.37
CA GLY A 252 6.91 -5.91 13.39
C GLY A 252 7.72 -6.57 14.52
N THR A 253 8.36 -5.78 15.39
CA THR A 253 9.06 -6.29 16.59
C THR A 253 8.11 -6.62 17.74
N GLY A 254 6.82 -6.28 17.65
CA GLY A 254 5.85 -6.37 18.75
C GLY A 254 5.98 -5.25 19.77
N VAL A 255 6.79 -4.23 19.52
CA VAL A 255 7.06 -3.13 20.47
C VAL A 255 6.44 -1.83 19.95
N GLU A 256 5.61 -1.20 20.79
CA GLU A 256 5.03 0.12 20.55
C GLU A 256 6.04 1.22 20.88
N VAL A 257 6.15 2.24 20.04
CA VAL A 257 6.91 3.45 20.33
C VAL A 257 6.12 4.30 21.35
N PRO A 258 6.68 4.57 22.55
CA PRO A 258 6.01 5.33 23.57
C PRO A 258 5.57 6.72 23.08
N GLY A 259 4.28 7.04 23.24
CA GLY A 259 3.68 8.30 22.78
C GLY A 259 3.57 8.43 21.26
N GLY A 260 4.02 7.44 20.49
CA GLY A 260 3.92 7.41 19.03
C GLY A 260 2.66 6.72 18.52
N GLY A 261 2.16 5.72 19.25
CA GLY A 261 0.97 4.94 18.88
C GLY A 261 1.17 4.04 17.66
N TYR A 262 2.42 3.68 17.34
CA TYR A 262 2.77 2.79 16.23
C TYR A 262 3.84 1.77 16.65
N LEU A 263 3.91 0.66 15.91
CA LEU A 263 4.87 -0.42 16.18
C LEU A 263 6.20 -0.17 15.49
N LEU A 264 7.29 -0.64 16.11
CA LEU A 264 8.61 -0.74 15.51
C LEU A 264 8.60 -1.86 14.45
N ALA A 265 9.20 -1.59 13.31
CA ALA A 265 9.40 -2.60 12.27
C ALA A 265 10.57 -3.53 12.60
N ARG A 266 10.52 -4.77 12.07
CA ARG A 266 11.70 -5.60 11.86
C ARG A 266 12.40 -5.18 10.60
N SER A 267 13.71 -5.36 10.55
CA SER A 267 14.45 -5.15 9.30
C SER A 267 14.03 -6.15 8.23
N ASP A 268 13.81 -5.67 7.02
CA ASP A 268 13.57 -6.50 5.84
C ASP A 268 14.85 -6.54 4.99
N THR A 269 15.60 -7.62 5.10
CA THR A 269 16.87 -7.79 4.40
C THR A 269 16.75 -8.44 3.03
N ALA A 270 15.53 -8.79 2.60
CA ALA A 270 15.28 -9.44 1.32
C ALA A 270 15.36 -8.43 0.16
N HIS A 271 16.55 -7.92 -0.11
CA HIS A 271 16.82 -7.01 -1.23
C HIS A 271 16.33 -7.59 -2.57
N GLY A 272 15.75 -6.74 -3.42
CA GLY A 272 15.27 -7.11 -4.75
C GLY A 272 13.97 -7.93 -4.76
N ARG A 273 13.30 -8.15 -3.61
CA ARG A 273 11.99 -8.80 -3.58
C ARG A 273 10.93 -7.92 -4.22
N VAL A 274 10.21 -8.47 -5.20
CA VAL A 274 9.05 -7.80 -5.80
C VAL A 274 7.88 -7.85 -4.82
N LEU A 275 7.34 -6.68 -4.45
CA LEU A 275 6.20 -6.55 -3.54
C LEU A 275 4.93 -6.12 -4.29
N ALA A 276 5.06 -5.40 -5.39
CA ALA A 276 3.95 -4.88 -6.17
C ALA A 276 4.31 -4.87 -7.66
N THR A 277 3.30 -5.00 -8.53
CA THR A 277 3.47 -5.04 -9.97
C THR A 277 2.37 -4.29 -10.70
N ILE A 278 2.66 -3.87 -11.95
CA ILE A 278 1.68 -3.36 -12.92
C ILE A 278 1.92 -4.12 -14.23
N GLY A 279 0.87 -4.72 -14.77
CA GLY A 279 0.90 -5.42 -16.04
C GLY A 279 0.55 -4.50 -17.21
N LEU A 280 1.40 -4.50 -18.23
CA LEU A 280 1.23 -3.72 -19.46
C LEU A 280 1.13 -4.62 -20.67
N ASP A 281 0.43 -4.15 -21.69
CA ASP A 281 0.52 -4.65 -23.04
C ASP A 281 1.91 -4.31 -23.60
N PRO A 282 2.72 -5.28 -24.05
CA PRO A 282 4.05 -4.99 -24.59
C PRO A 282 4.01 -4.23 -25.92
N ASP A 283 2.92 -4.34 -26.69
CA ASP A 283 2.83 -3.77 -28.04
C ASP A 283 2.54 -2.26 -28.02
N ASP A 284 1.61 -1.82 -27.15
CA ASP A 284 1.22 -0.40 -27.05
C ASP A 284 1.50 0.24 -25.69
N GLY A 285 1.98 -0.53 -24.71
CA GLY A 285 2.24 -0.07 -23.34
C GLY A 285 0.95 0.23 -22.55
N GLY A 286 -0.20 -0.22 -23.04
CA GLY A 286 -1.47 -0.03 -22.39
C GLY A 286 -1.61 -0.86 -21.12
N LEU A 287 -2.39 -0.36 -20.14
CA LEU A 287 -2.62 -1.04 -18.88
C LEU A 287 -3.47 -2.30 -19.09
N VAL A 288 -2.96 -3.45 -18.64
CA VAL A 288 -3.68 -4.74 -18.63
C VAL A 288 -4.24 -5.03 -17.24
N GLY A 289 -3.49 -4.75 -16.20
CA GLY A 289 -3.97 -4.95 -14.84
C GLY A 289 -2.95 -4.60 -13.75
N VAL A 290 -3.41 -4.64 -12.52
CA VAL A 290 -2.61 -4.34 -11.32
C VAL A 290 -2.86 -5.47 -10.30
N PRO A 291 -2.08 -6.56 -10.36
CA PRO A 291 -2.17 -7.65 -9.41
C PRO A 291 -1.47 -7.27 -8.09
N GLY A 292 -2.05 -7.68 -6.96
CA GLY A 292 -1.47 -7.57 -5.64
C GLY A 292 -1.70 -8.85 -4.84
N ALA A 293 -0.67 -9.36 -4.20
CA ALA A 293 -0.74 -10.57 -3.38
C ALA A 293 0.37 -10.59 -2.33
N ASP A 294 0.21 -11.46 -1.34
CA ASP A 294 1.18 -11.61 -0.24
C ASP A 294 2.49 -12.29 -0.67
N SER A 295 2.45 -13.11 -1.71
CA SER A 295 3.64 -13.82 -2.19
C SER A 295 3.94 -13.57 -3.66
N GLY A 296 5.20 -13.75 -4.03
CA GLY A 296 5.62 -13.61 -5.42
C GLY A 296 5.00 -14.68 -6.33
N SER A 297 4.78 -15.89 -5.82
CA SER A 297 4.09 -16.94 -6.59
C SER A 297 2.64 -16.57 -6.88
N ALA A 298 1.92 -16.02 -5.90
CA ALA A 298 0.55 -15.53 -6.11
C ALA A 298 0.50 -14.36 -7.09
N LEU A 299 1.46 -13.41 -7.03
CA LEU A 299 1.58 -12.34 -8.03
C LEU A 299 1.76 -12.88 -9.45
N VAL A 300 2.62 -13.87 -9.63
CA VAL A 300 2.84 -14.52 -10.94
C VAL A 300 1.59 -15.26 -11.41
N GLN A 301 0.88 -15.97 -10.51
CA GLN A 301 -0.35 -16.66 -10.85
C GLN A 301 -1.46 -15.69 -11.25
N LEU A 302 -1.67 -14.59 -10.51
CA LEU A 302 -2.63 -13.54 -10.87
C LEU A 302 -2.29 -12.92 -12.24
N THR A 303 -1.01 -12.70 -12.51
CA THR A 303 -0.56 -12.18 -13.79
C THR A 303 -0.86 -13.17 -14.93
N ARG A 304 -0.63 -14.48 -14.71
CA ARG A 304 -0.99 -15.53 -15.69
C ARG A 304 -2.50 -15.60 -15.92
N ALA A 305 -3.29 -15.43 -14.85
CA ALA A 305 -4.74 -15.38 -14.97
C ALA A 305 -5.19 -14.19 -15.83
N LEU A 306 -4.56 -13.01 -15.67
CA LEU A 306 -4.80 -11.86 -16.55
C LEU A 306 -4.48 -12.14 -18.03
N VAL A 307 -3.43 -12.93 -18.30
CA VAL A 307 -3.08 -13.37 -19.67
C VAL A 307 -4.19 -14.22 -20.26
N VAL A 308 -4.64 -15.24 -19.53
CA VAL A 308 -5.70 -16.15 -19.98
C VAL A 308 -7.00 -15.41 -20.23
N ASP A 309 -7.37 -14.49 -19.33
CA ASP A 309 -8.61 -13.71 -19.46
C ASP A 309 -8.57 -12.74 -20.67
N ARG A 310 -7.40 -12.20 -21.00
CA ARG A 310 -7.20 -11.37 -22.19
C ARG A 310 -7.61 -12.13 -23.46
N ASP A 311 -7.23 -13.41 -23.58
CA ASP A 311 -7.54 -14.25 -24.73
C ASP A 311 -9.01 -14.67 -24.76
N VAL A 312 -9.66 -14.79 -23.61
CA VAL A 312 -11.06 -15.26 -23.46
C VAL A 312 -12.08 -14.10 -23.45
N LYS A 313 -11.66 -12.85 -23.37
CA LYS A 313 -12.49 -11.62 -23.41
C LYS A 313 -13.49 -11.42 -22.25
N HIS A 314 -13.33 -12.06 -21.11
CA HIS A 314 -14.30 -11.98 -20.02
C HIS A 314 -13.99 -10.88 -19.00
N ASN A 315 -12.72 -10.54 -18.77
CA ASN A 315 -12.24 -9.51 -17.80
C ASN A 315 -13.07 -9.39 -16.53
N ASN A 316 -13.42 -10.54 -15.94
CA ASN A 316 -14.07 -10.58 -14.64
C ASN A 316 -13.03 -10.78 -13.55
N PRO A 317 -12.54 -9.71 -12.89
CA PRO A 317 -11.51 -9.83 -11.87
C PRO A 317 -11.96 -10.67 -10.65
N VAL A 318 -13.26 -10.82 -10.42
CA VAL A 318 -13.79 -11.67 -9.34
C VAL A 318 -13.55 -13.14 -9.67
N GLU A 319 -13.83 -13.57 -10.89
CA GLU A 319 -13.58 -14.97 -11.33
C GLU A 319 -12.08 -15.26 -11.39
N LEU A 320 -11.28 -14.31 -11.89
CA LEU A 320 -9.83 -14.44 -11.90
C LEU A 320 -9.26 -14.62 -10.50
N LEU A 321 -9.72 -13.83 -9.53
CA LEU A 321 -9.29 -13.92 -8.15
C LEU A 321 -9.72 -15.25 -7.52
N ALA A 322 -10.95 -15.70 -7.78
CA ALA A 322 -11.48 -16.98 -7.28
C ALA A 322 -10.76 -18.19 -7.86
N SER A 323 -10.30 -18.11 -9.10
CA SER A 323 -9.56 -19.19 -9.77
C SER A 323 -8.05 -19.22 -9.45
N THR A 324 -7.56 -18.22 -8.72
CA THR A 324 -6.14 -18.08 -8.36
C THR A 324 -5.96 -18.17 -6.85
N PRO A 325 -5.96 -19.37 -6.27
CA PRO A 325 -5.76 -19.54 -4.83
C PRO A 325 -4.35 -19.05 -4.46
N GLY A 326 -4.25 -18.33 -3.36
CA GLY A 326 -3.00 -17.81 -2.84
C GLY A 326 -2.93 -17.90 -1.33
N ILE A 327 -1.76 -17.66 -0.77
CA ILE A 327 -1.54 -17.50 0.66
C ILE A 327 -1.62 -16.02 0.97
N GLY A 328 -2.58 -15.63 1.81
CA GLY A 328 -2.79 -14.23 2.22
C GLY A 328 -3.71 -13.42 1.29
N PRO A 329 -3.91 -12.13 1.60
CA PRO A 329 -4.81 -11.26 0.86
C PRO A 329 -4.40 -11.09 -0.60
N GLN A 330 -5.39 -11.13 -1.49
CA GLN A 330 -5.20 -10.90 -2.92
C GLN A 330 -6.08 -9.75 -3.38
N THR A 331 -5.50 -8.93 -4.23
CA THR A 331 -6.18 -7.80 -4.87
C THR A 331 -5.89 -7.81 -6.36
N LEU A 332 -6.86 -7.44 -7.18
CA LEU A 332 -6.72 -7.42 -8.62
C LEU A 332 -7.50 -6.26 -9.22
N ILE A 333 -6.84 -5.48 -10.04
CA ILE A 333 -7.51 -4.61 -11.01
C ILE A 333 -7.21 -5.19 -12.40
N ALA A 334 -8.24 -5.57 -13.15
CA ALA A 334 -8.14 -6.01 -14.51
C ALA A 334 -8.70 -4.95 -15.47
N CYS A 335 -7.98 -4.70 -16.55
CA CYS A 335 -8.33 -3.70 -17.55
C CYS A 335 -8.54 -4.35 -18.91
N ALA A 336 -9.71 -4.11 -19.51
CA ALA A 336 -10.08 -4.62 -20.82
C ALA A 336 -10.08 -3.52 -21.86
N LEU A 337 -9.71 -3.89 -23.08
CA LEU A 337 -9.97 -3.07 -24.26
C LEU A 337 -11.42 -3.31 -24.69
N PHE A 338 -12.29 -2.31 -24.55
CA PHE A 338 -13.64 -2.36 -25.08
C PHE A 338 -13.67 -1.70 -26.47
N ARG A 339 -13.88 -2.51 -27.53
CA ARG A 339 -14.15 -1.99 -28.86
C ARG A 339 -15.60 -1.55 -28.94
N THR A 340 -15.83 -0.26 -29.00
CA THR A 340 -17.15 0.32 -29.31
C THR A 340 -17.12 0.87 -30.74
N VAL A 341 -18.02 0.39 -31.57
CA VAL A 341 -18.11 0.75 -33.00
C VAL A 341 -18.32 2.26 -33.25
N LEU A 342 -18.75 3.00 -32.24
CA LEU A 342 -19.12 4.42 -32.34
C LEU A 342 -18.16 5.41 -31.64
N VAL A 343 -17.25 4.96 -30.77
CA VAL A 343 -16.47 5.87 -29.89
C VAL A 343 -14.95 5.54 -29.86
N GLY A 344 -14.52 4.51 -30.57
CA GLY A 344 -13.14 4.05 -30.57
C GLY A 344 -12.83 3.04 -29.44
N ASP A 345 -11.58 2.67 -29.31
CA ASP A 345 -11.10 1.69 -28.33
C ASP A 345 -10.93 2.36 -26.95
N GLU A 346 -11.76 1.98 -25.96
CA GLU A 346 -11.63 2.41 -24.56
C GLU A 346 -11.17 1.26 -23.68
N ARG A 347 -10.15 1.48 -22.87
CA ARG A 347 -9.78 0.55 -21.79
C ARG A 347 -10.55 0.88 -20.52
N ARG A 348 -11.26 -0.12 -19.99
CA ARG A 348 -12.00 -0.01 -18.72
C ARG A 348 -11.45 -0.98 -17.71
N CYS A 349 -11.26 -0.50 -16.49
CA CYS A 349 -10.73 -1.29 -15.39
C CYS A 349 -11.82 -1.65 -14.40
N ARG A 350 -11.74 -2.84 -13.83
CA ARG A 350 -12.57 -3.33 -12.72
C ARG A 350 -11.69 -3.91 -11.65
N GLY A 351 -12.13 -3.84 -10.41
CA GLY A 351 -11.40 -4.36 -9.25
C GLY A 351 -12.09 -5.56 -8.63
N ALA A 352 -11.28 -6.44 -8.04
CA ALA A 352 -11.72 -7.48 -7.14
C ALA A 352 -10.75 -7.59 -5.95
N ALA A 353 -11.26 -8.05 -4.82
CA ALA A 353 -10.49 -8.26 -3.60
C ALA A 353 -10.99 -9.49 -2.85
N ASP A 354 -10.09 -10.19 -2.20
CA ASP A 354 -10.42 -11.30 -1.32
C ASP A 354 -11.07 -10.79 -0.03
N ARG A 355 -12.39 -10.77 -0.02
CA ARG A 355 -13.17 -10.26 1.12
C ARG A 355 -13.04 -11.11 2.37
N ALA A 356 -12.73 -12.40 2.24
CA ALA A 356 -12.56 -13.29 3.39
C ALA A 356 -11.34 -12.86 4.24
N LEU A 357 -10.43 -12.09 3.68
CA LEU A 357 -9.23 -11.55 4.33
C LEU A 357 -9.31 -10.05 4.63
N GLY A 358 -10.49 -9.44 4.50
CA GLY A 358 -10.72 -8.02 4.80
C GLY A 358 -10.42 -7.05 3.67
N ALA A 359 -10.08 -7.56 2.50
CA ALA A 359 -9.81 -6.70 1.34
C ALA A 359 -11.11 -6.11 0.74
N SER A 360 -11.02 -4.93 0.14
CA SER A 360 -12.14 -4.16 -0.35
C SER A 360 -11.86 -3.51 -1.71
N VAL A 361 -12.94 -3.32 -2.48
CA VAL A 361 -12.93 -2.66 -3.78
C VAL A 361 -13.86 -1.45 -3.74
N GLY A 362 -13.42 -0.36 -4.31
CA GLY A 362 -14.25 0.81 -4.52
C GLY A 362 -14.02 1.47 -5.88
N THR A 363 -15.02 2.20 -6.34
CA THR A 363 -14.98 2.92 -7.62
C THR A 363 -15.35 4.38 -7.41
N ALA A 364 -14.51 5.27 -7.93
CA ALA A 364 -14.80 6.71 -8.00
C ALA A 364 -15.41 7.04 -9.37
N ARG A 365 -16.49 7.83 -9.37
CA ARG A 365 -17.06 8.40 -10.60
C ARG A 365 -16.48 9.80 -10.79
N PRO A 366 -16.17 10.21 -12.04
CA PRO A 366 -15.84 11.60 -12.29
C PRO A 366 -17.05 12.46 -11.91
N ASP A 367 -16.83 13.58 -11.24
CA ASP A 367 -17.85 14.56 -10.98
C ASP A 367 -18.26 15.17 -12.33
N LEU A 368 -19.48 14.90 -12.78
CA LEU A 368 -20.04 15.41 -14.03
C LEU A 368 -20.66 16.80 -13.88
N SER A 369 -20.44 17.46 -12.74
CA SER A 369 -20.91 18.83 -12.45
C SER A 369 -19.83 19.86 -12.84
N ASN A 370 -19.59 20.04 -14.16
CA ASN A 370 -19.04 21.24 -14.76
C ASN A 370 -19.57 21.40 -16.18
#